data_4a5f6eeb90598050806f2ca27d11d138
#
_entry.id   4a5f6eeb90598050806f2ca27d11d138
#
_cell.length_a   1.000
_cell.length_b   1.000
_cell.length_c   1.000
_cell.angle_alpha   90.00
_cell.angle_beta   90.00
_cell.angle_gamma   90.00
#
_symmetry.space_group_name_H-M   'P 1'
#
loop_
_entity.id
_entity.type
_entity.pdbx_description
1 polymer ?
#
loop_
_entity_poly.entity_id
_entity_poly.type
_entity_poly.pdbx_seq_one_letter_code
_entity_poly.pdbx_strand_id
1 'polypeptide(L)'
;DKLPAQNYVVRFQKNSGFFLEKYADIEIKEKTYGVHMSKVEKVLKAFPKAEKNLGVILSGNKGIGKSLFAKTLAVEATKVGLPVIIVDTYIPGIASFIEEIEQEVMILFDEFDKTFGSIKAADGMADPQTEMLTLFDGLSQGKKMFVITCNDLNSLNSYLVNRPGRFHYHFRFEYPSDAEITEYLEDKLDKQYYSEIEKVISFAHKVDLNYDCLRAIAFELNFGEPFEIAIKDLNIINLNSVIYLSLIHISEPTRPEP
;
A
#
# COMPACT_ATOMS: atom_id res chain seq x y z
N ASP A 1 31.29 1.01 9.12
CA ASP A 1 30.53 2.03 9.86
C ASP A 1 29.04 1.71 9.82
N LYS A 2 28.33 1.97 10.92
CA LYS A 2 26.88 1.73 10.98
C LYS A 2 26.14 2.85 10.24
N LEU A 3 25.09 2.46 9.49
CA LEU A 3 24.17 3.40 8.88
C LEU A 3 23.39 4.16 9.96
N PRO A 4 23.35 5.50 9.94
CA PRO A 4 22.44 6.28 10.76
C PRO A 4 20.97 5.88 10.56
N ALA A 5 20.15 6.04 11.61
CA ALA A 5 18.70 5.78 11.55
C ALA A 5 17.99 6.89 10.76
N GLN A 6 18.02 6.77 9.45
CA GLN A 6 17.37 7.68 8.49
C GLN A 6 16.92 6.87 7.25
N ASN A 7 16.32 7.55 6.28
CA ASN A 7 15.85 6.93 5.06
C ASN A 7 16.92 6.92 3.98
N TYR A 8 17.01 5.80 3.28
CA TYR A 8 17.90 5.59 2.14
C TYR A 8 17.12 5.02 0.98
N VAL A 9 17.65 5.16 -0.22
CA VAL A 9 17.16 4.52 -1.43
C VAL A 9 18.30 3.78 -2.10
N VAL A 10 18.02 2.59 -2.63
CA VAL A 10 19.03 1.83 -3.40
C VAL A 10 19.19 2.45 -4.77
N ARG A 11 20.43 2.70 -5.15
CA ARG A 11 20.81 3.21 -6.48
C ARG A 11 21.91 2.34 -7.09
N PHE A 12 22.01 2.38 -8.40
CA PHE A 12 23.03 1.67 -9.16
C PHE A 12 23.67 2.58 -10.22
N GLN A 13 24.99 2.51 -10.30
CA GLN A 13 25.77 3.16 -11.36
C GLN A 13 26.73 2.15 -11.99
N LYS A 14 26.84 2.16 -13.32
CA LYS A 14 27.68 1.19 -14.05
C LYS A 14 29.13 1.11 -13.55
N ASN A 15 29.69 2.23 -13.11
CA ASN A 15 31.10 2.31 -12.68
C ASN A 15 31.32 2.07 -11.17
N SER A 16 30.26 2.19 -10.36
CA SER A 16 30.37 2.14 -8.89
C SER A 16 29.57 0.98 -8.28
N GLY A 17 28.72 0.31 -9.07
CA GLY A 17 27.84 -0.72 -8.56
C GLY A 17 26.64 -0.15 -7.77
N PHE A 18 26.14 -0.94 -6.83
CA PHE A 18 25.08 -0.54 -5.91
C PHE A 18 25.61 0.36 -4.80
N PHE A 19 24.77 1.32 -4.40
CA PHE A 19 25.03 2.19 -3.25
C PHE A 19 23.72 2.66 -2.62
N LEU A 20 23.81 3.16 -1.38
CA LEU A 20 22.70 3.78 -0.68
C LEU A 20 22.80 5.29 -0.77
N GLU A 21 21.80 5.92 -1.37
CA GLU A 21 21.65 7.36 -1.42
C GLU A 21 20.72 7.79 -0.27
N LYS A 22 21.09 8.86 0.46
CA LYS A 22 20.23 9.43 1.48
C LYS A 22 18.93 9.90 0.85
N TYR A 23 17.82 9.41 1.35
CA TYR A 23 16.48 9.84 0.95
C TYR A 23 15.96 10.95 1.88
N ALA A 24 15.10 11.81 1.36
CA ALA A 24 14.44 12.83 2.16
C ALA A 24 13.65 12.22 3.31
N ASP A 25 13.49 12.97 4.40
CA ASP A 25 12.68 12.53 5.51
C ASP A 25 11.24 12.31 5.05
N ILE A 26 10.67 11.17 5.44
CA ILE A 26 9.29 10.84 5.12
C ILE A 26 8.40 11.67 6.04
N GLU A 27 7.69 12.64 5.47
CA GLU A 27 6.69 13.42 6.19
C GLU A 27 5.31 12.80 6.04
N ILE A 28 4.65 12.52 7.15
CA ILE A 28 3.26 12.10 7.17
C ILE A 28 2.40 13.34 7.34
N LYS A 29 1.85 13.82 6.23
CA LYS A 29 0.97 15.02 6.21
C LYS A 29 -0.50 14.68 6.46
N GLU A 30 -0.86 13.41 6.37
CA GLU A 30 -2.23 12.94 6.49
C GLU A 30 -2.43 12.23 7.82
N LYS A 31 -3.59 12.46 8.44
CA LYS A 31 -4.03 11.70 9.62
C LYS A 31 -4.22 10.24 9.19
N THR A 32 -3.73 9.34 10.00
CA THR A 32 -3.97 7.90 9.82
C THR A 32 -5.31 7.54 10.46
N TYR A 33 -6.24 7.02 9.66
CA TYR A 33 -7.58 6.61 10.11
C TYR A 33 -7.59 5.13 10.48
N GLY A 34 -8.48 4.74 11.40
CA GLY A 34 -8.64 3.36 11.83
C GLY A 34 -7.54 2.82 12.76
N VAL A 35 -7.44 1.50 12.86
CA VAL A 35 -6.57 0.78 13.83
C VAL A 35 -5.11 0.63 13.39
N HIS A 36 -4.65 1.40 12.45
CA HIS A 36 -3.34 1.18 11.82
C HIS A 36 -2.16 1.41 12.78
N MET A 37 -2.24 2.37 13.70
CA MET A 37 -1.14 2.66 14.66
C MET A 37 -0.86 1.48 15.58
N SER A 38 -1.88 0.77 16.05
CA SER A 38 -1.69 -0.42 16.89
C SER A 38 -0.96 -1.55 16.15
N LYS A 39 -1.19 -1.70 14.83
CA LYS A 39 -0.49 -2.66 13.98
C LYS A 39 0.96 -2.22 13.73
N VAL A 40 1.23 -0.94 13.54
CA VAL A 40 2.58 -0.38 13.42
C VAL A 40 3.39 -0.70 14.69
N GLU A 41 2.85 -0.38 15.86
CA GLU A 41 3.50 -0.69 17.14
C GLU A 41 3.73 -2.19 17.33
N LYS A 42 2.76 -3.02 16.94
CA LYS A 42 2.88 -4.49 17.02
C LYS A 42 4.07 -4.99 16.22
N VAL A 43 4.24 -4.52 14.99
CA VAL A 43 5.36 -4.91 14.12
C VAL A 43 6.70 -4.48 14.73
N LEU A 44 6.81 -3.23 15.18
CA LEU A 44 8.04 -2.71 15.77
C LEU A 44 8.40 -3.42 17.08
N LYS A 45 7.43 -3.79 17.91
CA LYS A 45 7.65 -4.58 19.14
C LYS A 45 8.02 -6.04 18.86
N ALA A 46 7.58 -6.59 17.71
CA ALA A 46 7.88 -7.97 17.33
C ALA A 46 9.28 -8.12 16.72
N PHE A 47 9.76 -7.12 15.96
CA PHE A 47 11.03 -7.21 15.24
C PHE A 47 12.24 -7.52 16.14
N PRO A 48 12.48 -6.84 17.26
CA PRO A 48 13.59 -7.19 18.15
C PRO A 48 13.52 -8.61 18.71
N LYS A 49 12.31 -9.17 18.84
CA LYS A 49 12.07 -10.53 19.39
C LYS A 49 12.16 -11.62 18.32
N ALA A 50 12.15 -11.25 17.04
CA ALA A 50 12.27 -12.20 15.96
C ALA A 50 13.70 -12.77 15.93
N GLU A 51 13.83 -14.09 15.83
CA GLU A 51 15.11 -14.77 15.71
C GLU A 51 15.74 -14.59 14.32
N LYS A 52 14.91 -14.37 13.32
CA LYS A 52 15.27 -14.19 11.91
C LYS A 52 14.63 -12.92 11.38
N ASN A 53 14.70 -12.75 10.05
CA ASN A 53 13.99 -11.69 9.35
C ASN A 53 12.49 -11.69 9.68
N LEU A 54 11.90 -10.50 9.73
CA LEU A 54 10.48 -10.31 9.93
C LEU A 54 9.86 -9.74 8.66
N GLY A 55 9.01 -10.50 7.99
CA GLY A 55 8.29 -10.07 6.81
C GLY A 55 6.89 -9.55 7.13
N VAL A 56 6.50 -8.47 6.47
CA VAL A 56 5.16 -7.85 6.53
C VAL A 56 4.64 -7.62 5.12
N ILE A 57 3.49 -8.23 4.79
CA ILE A 57 2.76 -7.95 3.55
C ILE A 57 1.59 -7.03 3.85
N LEU A 58 1.46 -5.96 3.07
CA LEU A 58 0.33 -5.04 3.06
C LEU A 58 -0.39 -5.20 1.73
N SER A 59 -1.54 -5.85 1.72
CA SER A 59 -2.28 -6.14 0.50
C SER A 59 -3.64 -5.47 0.47
N GLY A 60 -4.16 -5.24 -0.72
CA GLY A 60 -5.50 -4.68 -0.96
C GLY A 60 -5.51 -3.70 -2.12
N ASN A 61 -6.68 -3.19 -2.48
CA ASN A 61 -6.85 -2.32 -3.64
C ASN A 61 -6.05 -1.01 -3.54
N LYS A 62 -5.93 -0.29 -4.65
CA LYS A 62 -5.26 1.01 -4.69
C LYS A 62 -6.07 2.06 -3.91
N GLY A 63 -5.38 3.01 -3.27
CA GLY A 63 -6.00 4.15 -2.59
C GLY A 63 -6.67 3.85 -1.24
N ILE A 64 -6.37 2.70 -0.61
CA ILE A 64 -6.94 2.29 0.69
C ILE A 64 -5.96 2.40 1.87
N GLY A 65 -4.83 3.11 1.70
CA GLY A 65 -3.94 3.46 2.80
C GLY A 65 -2.72 2.56 3.02
N LYS A 66 -2.44 1.56 2.17
CA LYS A 66 -1.26 0.68 2.31
C LYS A 66 0.07 1.44 2.36
N SER A 67 0.30 2.32 1.39
CA SER A 67 1.55 3.12 1.33
C SER A 67 1.63 4.12 2.48
N LEU A 68 0.50 4.64 2.96
CA LEU A 68 0.48 5.48 4.16
C LEU A 68 0.91 4.69 5.40
N PHE A 69 0.38 3.48 5.57
CA PHE A 69 0.80 2.57 6.65
C PHE A 69 2.31 2.25 6.57
N ALA A 70 2.81 1.89 5.39
CA ALA A 70 4.22 1.59 5.17
C ALA A 70 5.11 2.79 5.50
N LYS A 71 4.72 4.00 5.10
CA LYS A 71 5.41 5.24 5.45
C LYS A 71 5.37 5.53 6.96
N THR A 72 4.22 5.31 7.60
CA THR A 72 4.09 5.45 9.06
C THR A 72 5.02 4.49 9.79
N LEU A 73 5.06 3.22 9.36
CA LEU A 73 5.97 2.23 9.90
C LEU A 73 7.44 2.64 9.71
N ALA A 74 7.80 3.19 8.55
CA ALA A 74 9.14 3.67 8.26
C ALA A 74 9.55 4.84 9.18
N VAL A 75 8.66 5.82 9.38
CA VAL A 75 8.90 6.94 10.30
C VAL A 75 9.09 6.45 11.74
N GLU A 76 8.22 5.56 12.20
CA GLU A 76 8.36 5.02 13.56
C GLU A 76 9.60 4.12 13.70
N ALA A 77 10.00 3.39 12.64
CA ALA A 77 11.22 2.60 12.61
C ALA A 77 12.47 3.48 12.81
N THR A 78 12.56 4.61 12.11
CA THR A 78 13.70 5.54 12.27
C THR A 78 13.76 6.14 13.67
N LYS A 79 12.62 6.43 14.30
CA LYS A 79 12.56 6.92 15.69
C LYS A 79 13.11 5.93 16.72
N VAL A 80 12.94 4.63 16.47
CA VAL A 80 13.49 3.58 17.34
C VAL A 80 14.92 3.17 16.96
N GLY A 81 15.58 3.89 16.06
CA GLY A 81 16.97 3.68 15.71
C GLY A 81 17.20 2.70 14.55
N LEU A 82 16.16 2.30 13.82
CA LEU A 82 16.25 1.37 12.69
C LEU A 82 16.33 2.14 11.37
N PRO A 83 17.43 2.03 10.58
CA PRO A 83 17.52 2.62 9.26
C PRO A 83 16.49 2.01 8.31
N VAL A 84 15.95 2.83 7.40
CA VAL A 84 14.97 2.40 6.40
C VAL A 84 15.60 2.50 5.01
N ILE A 85 15.54 1.42 4.24
CA ILE A 85 16.04 1.34 2.87
C ILE A 85 14.85 1.10 1.95
N ILE A 86 14.65 2.02 1.01
CA ILE A 86 13.57 1.97 0.02
C ILE A 86 14.11 1.34 -1.25
N VAL A 87 13.38 0.37 -1.78
CA VAL A 87 13.65 -0.27 -3.07
C VAL A 87 12.50 0.08 -4.01
N ASP A 88 12.73 1.02 -4.89
CA ASP A 88 11.74 1.55 -5.85
C ASP A 88 11.91 1.00 -7.28
N THR A 89 13.01 0.29 -7.54
CA THR A 89 13.34 -0.24 -8.86
C THR A 89 14.04 -1.59 -8.74
N TYR A 90 13.67 -2.54 -9.59
CA TYR A 90 14.40 -3.80 -9.72
C TYR A 90 15.64 -3.62 -10.59
N ILE A 91 16.77 -4.06 -10.06
CA ILE A 91 18.04 -4.13 -10.77
C ILE A 91 18.65 -5.50 -10.45
N PRO A 92 19.04 -6.32 -11.44
CA PRO A 92 19.68 -7.62 -11.20
C PRO A 92 20.85 -7.53 -10.22
N GLY A 93 20.88 -8.41 -9.22
CA GLY A 93 21.88 -8.39 -8.14
C GLY A 93 21.50 -7.55 -6.91
N ILE A 94 20.33 -6.90 -6.90
CA ILE A 94 19.87 -6.09 -5.76
C ILE A 94 19.67 -6.92 -4.50
N ALA A 95 19.27 -8.20 -4.63
CA ALA A 95 19.11 -9.10 -3.50
C ALA A 95 20.45 -9.33 -2.79
N SER A 96 21.51 -9.64 -3.55
CA SER A 96 22.85 -9.84 -3.00
C SER A 96 23.38 -8.58 -2.31
N PHE A 97 23.16 -7.41 -2.91
CA PHE A 97 23.53 -6.13 -2.30
C PHE A 97 22.84 -5.91 -0.93
N ILE A 98 21.56 -6.23 -0.84
CA ILE A 98 20.81 -6.10 0.42
C ILE A 98 21.28 -7.16 1.45
N GLU A 99 21.62 -8.37 1.01
CA GLU A 99 22.16 -9.43 1.87
C GLU A 99 23.50 -9.02 2.53
N GLU A 100 24.36 -8.27 1.82
CA GLU A 100 25.65 -7.77 2.33
C GLU A 100 25.51 -6.74 3.47
N ILE A 101 24.33 -6.17 3.68
CA ILE A 101 24.09 -5.22 4.77
C ILE A 101 24.02 -5.98 6.09
N GLU A 102 25.08 -5.93 6.89
CA GLU A 102 25.17 -6.66 8.17
C GLU A 102 24.35 -6.05 9.31
N GLN A 103 23.91 -4.82 9.15
CA GLN A 103 23.13 -4.09 10.16
C GLN A 103 21.65 -4.47 10.10
N GLU A 104 20.97 -4.42 11.26
CA GLU A 104 19.51 -4.48 11.31
C GLU A 104 18.93 -3.24 10.60
N VAL A 105 18.06 -3.48 9.62
CA VAL A 105 17.42 -2.44 8.81
C VAL A 105 15.99 -2.84 8.44
N MET A 106 15.17 -1.86 8.15
CA MET A 106 13.89 -2.06 7.48
C MET A 106 14.08 -1.88 5.97
N ILE A 107 13.60 -2.84 5.18
CA ILE A 107 13.60 -2.76 3.71
C ILE A 107 12.16 -2.60 3.26
N LEU A 108 11.87 -1.50 2.56
CA LEU A 108 10.54 -1.16 2.07
C LEU A 108 10.47 -1.31 0.55
N PHE A 109 9.57 -2.17 0.10
CA PHE A 109 9.19 -2.34 -1.31
C PHE A 109 7.77 -1.83 -1.51
N ASP A 110 7.62 -0.63 -2.02
CA ASP A 110 6.29 -0.10 -2.35
C ASP A 110 5.86 -0.56 -3.75
N GLU A 111 4.60 -0.97 -3.90
CA GLU A 111 4.05 -1.53 -5.15
C GLU A 111 4.91 -2.69 -5.71
N PHE A 112 5.25 -3.66 -4.87
CA PHE A 112 6.10 -4.80 -5.22
C PHE A 112 5.59 -5.57 -6.44
N ASP A 113 4.30 -5.75 -6.55
CA ASP A 113 3.62 -6.39 -7.68
C ASP A 113 3.89 -5.67 -9.01
N LYS A 114 4.04 -4.36 -9.02
CA LYS A 114 4.39 -3.60 -10.22
C LYS A 114 5.88 -3.65 -10.52
N THR A 115 6.71 -3.49 -9.49
CA THR A 115 8.16 -3.40 -9.64
C THR A 115 8.79 -4.76 -9.99
N PHE A 116 8.28 -5.85 -9.41
CA PHE A 116 8.84 -7.20 -9.52
C PHE A 116 7.91 -8.19 -10.25
N GLY A 117 6.62 -7.90 -10.40
CA GLY A 117 5.63 -8.80 -10.99
C GLY A 117 5.49 -8.71 -12.51
N SER A 118 5.84 -7.56 -13.10
CA SER A 118 5.63 -7.30 -14.53
C SER A 118 6.84 -7.65 -15.42
N ILE A 119 7.98 -7.96 -14.82
CA ILE A 119 9.19 -8.29 -15.55
C ILE A 119 9.13 -9.78 -15.93
N LYS A 120 8.76 -10.07 -17.17
CA LYS A 120 8.98 -11.42 -17.73
C LYS A 120 10.48 -11.64 -17.79
N ALA A 121 10.95 -12.74 -17.20
CA ALA A 121 12.33 -13.15 -17.36
C ALA A 121 12.65 -13.20 -18.86
N ALA A 122 13.66 -12.44 -19.31
CA ALA A 122 14.22 -12.66 -20.63
C ALA A 122 14.83 -14.06 -20.68
N ASP A 123 14.81 -14.71 -21.82
CA ASP A 123 15.33 -16.08 -21.98
C ASP A 123 16.71 -16.20 -21.30
N GLY A 124 16.79 -17.04 -20.26
CA GLY A 124 18.01 -17.30 -19.50
C GLY A 124 18.26 -16.41 -18.27
N MET A 125 17.38 -15.45 -17.92
CA MET A 125 17.46 -14.69 -16.67
C MET A 125 16.50 -15.26 -15.61
N ALA A 126 16.93 -15.23 -14.34
CA ALA A 126 16.07 -15.60 -13.22
C ALA A 126 14.88 -14.62 -13.12
N ASP A 127 13.71 -15.13 -12.77
CA ASP A 127 12.55 -14.32 -12.45
C ASP A 127 12.88 -13.41 -11.24
N PRO A 128 12.64 -12.08 -11.33
CA PRO A 128 12.94 -11.13 -10.25
C PRO A 128 12.38 -11.51 -8.90
N GLN A 129 11.16 -12.05 -8.85
CA GLN A 129 10.57 -12.51 -7.59
C GLN A 129 11.30 -13.74 -7.03
N THR A 130 11.82 -14.60 -7.89
CA THR A 130 12.62 -15.78 -7.47
C THR A 130 13.95 -15.33 -6.85
N GLU A 131 14.62 -14.31 -7.39
CA GLU A 131 15.83 -13.73 -6.79
C GLU A 131 15.53 -13.21 -5.38
N MET A 132 14.41 -12.53 -5.19
CA MET A 132 14.00 -12.00 -3.90
C MET A 132 13.62 -13.09 -2.88
N LEU A 133 13.21 -14.29 -3.32
CA LEU A 133 12.88 -15.39 -2.40
C LEU A 133 14.06 -15.77 -1.52
N THR A 134 15.26 -15.80 -2.07
CA THR A 134 16.50 -16.12 -1.31
C THR A 134 16.74 -15.08 -0.22
N LEU A 135 16.60 -13.80 -0.57
CA LEU A 135 16.74 -12.70 0.37
C LEU A 135 15.74 -12.82 1.54
N PHE A 136 14.48 -13.14 1.26
CA PHE A 136 13.44 -13.27 2.29
C PHE A 136 13.61 -14.51 3.17
N ASP A 137 14.26 -15.57 2.70
CA ASP A 137 14.52 -16.80 3.47
C ASP A 137 15.49 -16.63 4.65
N GLY A 138 16.18 -15.49 4.74
CA GLY A 138 16.87 -15.07 5.96
C GLY A 138 18.24 -15.70 6.20
N LEU A 139 18.99 -15.94 5.15
CA LEU A 139 20.39 -16.37 5.22
C LEU A 139 21.37 -15.19 5.37
N SER A 140 20.87 -13.94 5.29
CA SER A 140 21.71 -12.73 5.38
C SER A 140 22.28 -12.53 6.78
N GLN A 141 23.50 -11.97 6.82
CA GLN A 141 24.14 -11.53 8.04
C GLN A 141 23.38 -10.39 8.65
N GLY A 142 22.80 -10.01 9.41
CA GLY A 142 22.01 -8.87 9.86
C GLY A 142 20.52 -9.04 9.57
N LYS A 143 19.77 -9.08 10.65
CA LYS A 143 18.32 -9.25 10.61
C LYS A 143 17.64 -8.08 9.87
N LYS A 144 16.69 -8.41 9.01
CA LYS A 144 15.94 -7.44 8.20
C LYS A 144 14.45 -7.46 8.55
N MET A 145 13.83 -6.29 8.56
CA MET A 145 12.38 -6.16 8.50
C MET A 145 11.98 -5.89 7.05
N PHE A 146 11.37 -6.87 6.39
CA PHE A 146 10.87 -6.68 5.03
C PHE A 146 9.42 -6.22 5.07
N VAL A 147 9.12 -5.12 4.38
CA VAL A 147 7.76 -4.60 4.23
C VAL A 147 7.47 -4.47 2.75
N ILE A 148 6.46 -5.17 2.28
CA ILE A 148 6.02 -5.08 0.88
C ILE A 148 4.58 -4.59 0.83
N THR A 149 4.27 -3.68 -0.08
CA THR A 149 2.90 -3.35 -0.46
C THR A 149 2.58 -3.98 -1.80
N CYS A 150 1.37 -4.50 -1.98
CA CYS A 150 0.89 -5.02 -3.24
C CYS A 150 -0.60 -4.74 -3.43
N ASN A 151 -1.01 -4.53 -4.67
CA ASN A 151 -2.41 -4.33 -5.02
C ASN A 151 -3.08 -5.66 -5.36
N ASP A 152 -2.36 -6.55 -6.02
CA ASP A 152 -2.85 -7.88 -6.42
C ASP A 152 -1.92 -8.98 -5.90
N LEU A 153 -2.44 -9.76 -4.95
CA LEU A 153 -1.73 -10.93 -4.40
C LEU A 153 -1.51 -12.04 -5.44
N ASN A 154 -2.37 -12.13 -6.47
CA ASN A 154 -2.23 -13.16 -7.51
C ASN A 154 -1.04 -12.89 -8.42
N SER A 155 -0.55 -11.65 -8.46
CA SER A 155 0.66 -11.29 -9.20
C SER A 155 1.95 -11.67 -8.45
N LEU A 156 1.84 -12.03 -7.16
CA LEU A 156 2.96 -12.48 -6.36
C LEU A 156 3.17 -13.99 -6.50
N ASN A 157 4.44 -14.38 -6.55
CA ASN A 157 4.79 -15.79 -6.51
C ASN A 157 4.19 -16.46 -5.26
N SER A 158 3.50 -17.59 -5.45
CA SER A 158 2.83 -18.32 -4.35
C SER A 158 3.78 -18.71 -3.22
N TYR A 159 5.06 -18.91 -3.51
CA TYR A 159 6.09 -19.17 -2.49
C TYR A 159 6.41 -17.95 -1.61
N LEU A 160 6.10 -16.72 -2.06
CA LEU A 160 6.20 -15.53 -1.21
C LEU A 160 5.09 -15.49 -0.17
N VAL A 161 3.86 -15.77 -0.61
CA VAL A 161 2.65 -15.56 0.21
C VAL A 161 2.39 -16.75 1.15
N ASN A 162 2.66 -17.99 0.71
CA ASN A 162 2.22 -19.21 1.38
C ASN A 162 3.24 -19.82 2.36
N ARG A 163 4.41 -19.21 2.56
CA ARG A 163 5.40 -19.69 3.54
C ARG A 163 5.42 -18.82 4.79
N PRO A 164 4.85 -19.29 5.92
CA PRO A 164 4.80 -18.52 7.18
C PRO A 164 6.17 -18.06 7.71
N GLY A 165 7.25 -18.73 7.31
CA GLY A 165 8.61 -18.36 7.71
C GLY A 165 9.20 -17.14 7.02
N ARG A 166 8.60 -16.66 5.90
CA ARG A 166 9.08 -15.50 5.14
C ARG A 166 8.37 -14.22 5.56
N PHE A 167 7.03 -14.28 5.55
CA PHE A 167 6.18 -13.15 5.94
C PHE A 167 5.31 -13.56 7.12
N HIS A 168 5.67 -13.00 8.28
CA HIS A 168 4.99 -13.29 9.54
C HIS A 168 3.65 -12.57 9.64
N TYR A 169 3.58 -11.33 9.13
CA TYR A 169 2.36 -10.54 9.11
C TYR A 169 1.86 -10.36 7.69
N HIS A 170 0.56 -10.59 7.52
CA HIS A 170 -0.17 -10.26 6.32
C HIS A 170 -1.37 -9.41 6.72
N PHE A 171 -1.25 -8.08 6.55
CA PHE A 171 -2.34 -7.14 6.78
C PHE A 171 -3.08 -6.89 5.48
N ARG A 172 -4.33 -7.32 5.44
CA ARG A 172 -5.24 -7.00 4.34
C ARG A 172 -5.92 -5.68 4.65
N PHE A 173 -5.86 -4.78 3.69
CA PHE A 173 -6.55 -3.51 3.70
C PHE A 173 -7.84 -3.66 2.89
N GLU A 174 -8.92 -3.15 3.43
CA GLU A 174 -10.24 -3.15 2.80
C GLU A 174 -10.66 -1.70 2.54
N TYR A 175 -11.76 -1.54 1.81
CA TYR A 175 -12.36 -0.22 1.67
C TYR A 175 -12.81 0.31 3.02
N PRO A 176 -12.79 1.64 3.22
CA PRO A 176 -13.20 2.24 4.48
C PRO A 176 -14.61 1.82 4.89
N SER A 177 -14.76 1.44 6.15
CA SER A 177 -16.05 1.19 6.78
C SER A 177 -16.85 2.49 6.95
N ASP A 178 -18.15 2.40 7.22
CA ASP A 178 -19.01 3.55 7.48
C ASP A 178 -18.45 4.47 8.57
N ALA A 179 -17.90 3.88 9.65
CA ALA A 179 -17.27 4.63 10.72
C ALA A 179 -16.00 5.39 10.26
N GLU A 180 -15.18 4.75 9.43
CA GLU A 180 -13.97 5.38 8.87
C GLU A 180 -14.32 6.44 7.84
N ILE A 181 -15.36 6.24 7.02
CA ILE A 181 -15.89 7.26 6.09
C ILE A 181 -16.37 8.46 6.88
N THR A 182 -17.15 8.24 7.96
CA THR A 182 -17.65 9.31 8.82
C THR A 182 -16.49 10.10 9.43
N GLU A 183 -15.53 9.41 10.08
CA GLU A 183 -14.37 10.06 10.70
C GLU A 183 -13.57 10.87 9.67
N TYR A 184 -13.37 10.31 8.47
CA TYR A 184 -12.65 10.98 7.40
C TYR A 184 -13.36 12.24 6.92
N LEU A 185 -14.67 12.15 6.67
CA LEU A 185 -15.45 13.27 6.16
C LEU A 185 -15.68 14.36 7.22
N GLU A 186 -15.87 14.00 8.49
CA GLU A 186 -15.92 14.98 9.58
C GLU A 186 -14.61 15.77 9.73
N ASP A 187 -13.46 15.15 9.41
CA ASP A 187 -12.16 15.81 9.42
C ASP A 187 -11.92 16.68 8.17
N LYS A 188 -12.50 16.34 7.03
CA LYS A 188 -12.23 16.97 5.74
C LYS A 188 -13.29 17.92 5.25
N LEU A 189 -14.55 17.75 5.66
CA LEU A 189 -15.66 18.62 5.25
C LEU A 189 -15.78 19.85 6.17
N ASP A 190 -16.18 20.95 5.56
CA ASP A 190 -16.72 22.08 6.29
C ASP A 190 -18.03 21.68 6.98
N LYS A 191 -18.24 22.11 8.21
CA LYS A 191 -19.39 21.70 9.04
C LYS A 191 -20.75 21.89 8.40
N GLN A 192 -20.88 22.87 7.50
CA GLN A 192 -22.13 23.15 6.78
C GLN A 192 -22.54 22.02 5.82
N TYR A 193 -21.58 21.12 5.44
CA TYR A 193 -21.82 20.01 4.52
C TYR A 193 -21.90 18.65 5.23
N TYR A 194 -21.90 18.60 6.55
CA TYR A 194 -22.00 17.34 7.31
C TYR A 194 -23.27 16.55 7.01
N SER A 195 -24.36 17.21 6.56
CA SER A 195 -25.57 16.53 6.09
C SER A 195 -25.36 15.65 4.86
N GLU A 196 -24.27 15.87 4.11
CA GLU A 196 -23.95 15.06 2.93
C GLU A 196 -23.28 13.71 3.29
N ILE A 197 -22.75 13.55 4.52
CA ILE A 197 -22.03 12.34 4.95
C ILE A 197 -22.90 11.08 4.79
N GLU A 198 -24.17 11.12 5.19
CA GLU A 198 -25.09 10.01 5.03
C GLU A 198 -25.31 9.61 3.55
N LYS A 199 -25.28 10.56 2.63
CA LYS A 199 -25.38 10.26 1.20
C LYS A 199 -24.13 9.55 0.70
N VAL A 200 -22.94 9.99 1.13
CA VAL A 200 -21.67 9.35 0.78
C VAL A 200 -21.63 7.90 1.31
N ILE A 201 -22.04 7.66 2.55
CA ILE A 201 -22.12 6.33 3.15
C ILE A 201 -23.10 5.45 2.37
N SER A 202 -24.32 5.96 2.11
CA SER A 202 -25.31 5.24 1.32
C SER A 202 -24.82 4.90 -0.09
N PHE A 203 -23.99 5.74 -0.67
CA PHE A 203 -23.36 5.50 -1.95
C PHE A 203 -22.22 4.48 -1.85
N ALA A 204 -21.43 4.51 -0.77
CA ALA A 204 -20.36 3.55 -0.51
C ALA A 204 -20.87 2.10 -0.36
N HIS A 205 -22.12 1.90 0.05
CA HIS A 205 -22.76 0.58 0.05
C HIS A 205 -23.04 0.00 -1.35
N LYS A 206 -22.95 0.83 -2.39
CA LYS A 206 -23.20 0.43 -3.78
C LYS A 206 -21.93 0.47 -4.65
N VAL A 207 -20.97 1.28 -4.25
CA VAL A 207 -19.74 1.53 -4.99
C VAL A 207 -18.57 1.58 -4.02
N ASP A 208 -17.56 0.78 -4.27
CA ASP A 208 -16.35 0.75 -3.46
C ASP A 208 -15.63 2.12 -3.50
N LEU A 209 -15.66 2.86 -2.41
CA LEU A 209 -14.99 4.14 -2.27
C LEU A 209 -13.66 3.96 -1.54
N ASN A 210 -12.57 4.28 -2.20
CA ASN A 210 -11.27 4.40 -1.55
C ASN A 210 -11.04 5.82 -1.00
N TYR A 211 -9.95 6.04 -0.26
CA TYR A 211 -9.65 7.36 0.31
C TYR A 211 -9.37 8.44 -0.76
N ASP A 212 -8.90 8.07 -1.96
CA ASP A 212 -8.73 9.02 -3.05
C ASP A 212 -10.09 9.51 -3.57
N CYS A 213 -11.07 8.61 -3.68
CA CYS A 213 -12.45 8.96 -4.01
C CYS A 213 -13.07 9.85 -2.93
N LEU A 214 -12.92 9.48 -1.64
CA LEU A 214 -13.44 10.27 -0.52
C LEU A 214 -12.82 11.69 -0.49
N ARG A 215 -11.54 11.80 -0.78
CA ARG A 215 -10.83 13.08 -0.87
C ARG A 215 -11.41 13.96 -1.98
N ALA A 216 -11.61 13.38 -3.16
CA ALA A 216 -12.17 14.10 -4.30
C ALA A 216 -13.62 14.54 -4.02
N ILE A 217 -14.45 13.65 -3.45
CA ILE A 217 -15.82 13.98 -3.05
C ILE A 217 -15.83 15.13 -2.02
N ALA A 218 -14.98 15.03 -0.97
CA ALA A 218 -14.90 16.08 0.05
C ALA A 218 -14.48 17.44 -0.54
N PHE A 219 -13.58 17.43 -1.51
CA PHE A 219 -13.17 18.65 -2.20
C PHE A 219 -14.36 19.30 -2.95
N GLU A 220 -15.12 18.54 -3.75
CA GLU A 220 -16.27 19.04 -4.50
C GLU A 220 -17.38 19.55 -3.58
N LEU A 221 -17.69 18.81 -2.51
CA LEU A 221 -18.69 19.23 -1.52
C LEU A 221 -18.29 20.54 -0.82
N ASN A 222 -17.02 20.70 -0.43
CA ASN A 222 -16.52 21.95 0.14
C ASN A 222 -16.50 23.10 -0.86
N PHE A 223 -16.39 22.79 -2.15
CA PHE A 223 -16.53 23.76 -3.23
C PHE A 223 -17.99 24.20 -3.45
N GLY A 224 -18.95 23.47 -2.86
CA GLY A 224 -20.38 23.77 -2.91
C GLY A 224 -21.14 23.01 -4.00
N GLU A 225 -20.48 22.04 -4.67
CA GLU A 225 -21.17 21.20 -5.65
C GLU A 225 -22.10 20.19 -4.96
N PRO A 226 -23.33 19.99 -5.44
CA PRO A 226 -24.21 18.94 -4.96
C PRO A 226 -23.57 17.54 -5.13
N PHE A 227 -23.80 16.64 -4.17
CA PHE A 227 -23.21 15.30 -4.18
C PHE A 227 -23.45 14.55 -5.51
N GLU A 228 -24.65 14.60 -6.04
CA GLU A 228 -25.05 13.89 -7.26
C GLU A 228 -24.31 14.41 -8.52
N ILE A 229 -23.93 15.69 -8.52
CA ILE A 229 -23.11 16.30 -9.59
C ILE A 229 -21.65 15.90 -9.36
N ALA A 230 -21.14 16.04 -8.14
CA ALA A 230 -19.78 15.71 -7.79
C ALA A 230 -19.39 14.27 -8.20
N ILE A 231 -20.18 13.25 -7.84
CA ILE A 231 -19.88 11.84 -8.19
C ILE A 231 -19.89 11.60 -9.70
N LYS A 232 -20.73 12.34 -10.45
CA LYS A 232 -20.81 12.25 -11.91
C LYS A 232 -19.57 12.89 -12.57
N ASP A 233 -19.21 14.09 -12.15
CA ASP A 233 -18.08 14.83 -12.71
C ASP A 233 -16.73 14.15 -12.37
N LEU A 234 -16.64 13.54 -11.19
CA LEU A 234 -15.51 12.71 -10.78
C LEU A 234 -15.48 11.33 -11.47
N ASN A 235 -16.49 11.00 -12.30
CA ASN A 235 -16.59 9.72 -13.00
C ASN A 235 -16.58 8.48 -12.08
N ILE A 236 -16.97 8.63 -10.82
CA ILE A 236 -16.94 7.52 -9.83
C ILE A 236 -17.98 6.44 -10.20
N ILE A 237 -19.08 6.82 -10.84
CA ILE A 237 -20.15 5.90 -11.31
C ILE A 237 -19.61 4.94 -12.37
N ASN A 238 -18.66 5.35 -13.21
CA ASN A 238 -18.12 4.53 -14.29
C ASN A 238 -17.10 3.48 -13.84
N LEU A 239 -16.56 3.57 -12.63
CA LEU A 239 -15.63 2.58 -12.10
C LEU A 239 -16.28 1.19 -11.92
N ASN A 240 -17.62 1.13 -11.82
CA ASN A 240 -18.42 -0.09 -11.72
C ASN A 240 -19.54 -0.19 -12.77
N SER A 241 -19.38 0.44 -13.93
CA SER A 241 -20.42 0.56 -14.97
C SER A 241 -20.97 -0.76 -15.53
N VAL A 242 -20.26 -1.87 -15.36
CA VAL A 242 -20.76 -3.20 -15.77
C VAL A 242 -21.94 -3.65 -14.92
N ILE A 243 -22.03 -3.25 -13.66
CA ILE A 243 -23.14 -3.62 -12.75
C ILE A 243 -24.35 -2.70 -12.95
N TYR A 244 -24.12 -1.42 -13.24
CA TYR A 244 -25.21 -0.43 -13.41
C TYR A 244 -26.01 -0.65 -14.68
N LEU A 245 -25.38 -1.02 -15.80
CA LEU A 245 -26.06 -1.33 -17.06
C LEU A 245 -26.96 -2.57 -16.95
N SER A 246 -26.60 -3.54 -16.12
CA SER A 246 -27.43 -4.73 -15.85
C SER A 246 -28.67 -4.41 -15.01
N LEU A 247 -28.61 -3.43 -14.13
CA LEU A 247 -29.75 -3.02 -13.28
C LEU A 247 -30.75 -2.10 -14.01
N ILE A 248 -30.29 -1.30 -14.96
CA ILE A 248 -31.17 -0.44 -15.77
C ILE A 248 -31.98 -1.28 -16.78
N HIS A 249 -31.42 -2.40 -17.28
CA HIS A 249 -32.12 -3.30 -18.22
C HIS A 249 -33.22 -4.14 -17.58
N ILE A 250 -33.30 -4.23 -16.24
CA ILE A 250 -34.35 -4.99 -15.51
C ILE A 250 -35.62 -4.15 -15.27
N SER A 251 -35.57 -2.83 -15.49
CA SER A 251 -36.69 -1.91 -15.16
C SER A 251 -37.49 -1.37 -16.37
N GLU A 252 -37.25 -1.83 -17.59
CA GLU A 252 -38.15 -1.49 -18.70
C GLU A 252 -39.37 -2.44 -18.71
N PRO A 253 -40.59 -1.92 -18.50
CA PRO A 253 -41.80 -2.73 -18.66
C PRO A 253 -41.99 -3.07 -20.14
N THR A 254 -42.09 -4.36 -20.43
CA THR A 254 -42.51 -4.89 -21.73
C THR A 254 -43.83 -4.24 -22.11
N ARG A 255 -43.85 -3.45 -23.19
CA ARG A 255 -45.07 -3.02 -23.85
C ARG A 255 -45.84 -4.27 -24.35
N PRO A 256 -47.12 -4.38 -24.10
CA PRO A 256 -47.93 -5.39 -24.79
C PRO A 256 -48.05 -4.99 -26.26
N GLU A 257 -47.71 -5.92 -27.12
CA GLU A 257 -48.00 -5.77 -28.56
C GLU A 257 -49.52 -5.88 -28.81
N PRO A 258 -50.02 -5.19 -29.88
CA PRO A 258 -51.45 -5.10 -30.20
C PRO A 258 -52.06 -6.39 -30.72
#